data_d120fcbe5405e370b36e52657d034b5d
#
_entry.id   d120fcbe5405e370b36e52657d034b5d
#
_cell.length_a   1.000
_cell.length_b   1.000
_cell.length_c   1.000
_cell.angle_alpha   90.00
_cell.angle_beta   90.00
_cell.angle_gamma   90.00
#
_symmetry.space_group_name_H-M   'P 1'
#
loop_
_entity.id
_entity.type
_entity.pdbx_description
1 polymer ?
#
loop_
_entity_poly.entity_id
_entity_poly.type
_entity_poly.pdbx_seq_one_letter_code
_entity_poly.pdbx_strand_id
1 'polypeptide(L)'
;MKNFKISKIQQKLKDKNIDSLIINRTDEFLNEYIPQDAERLFWATDFSGSAGRAIISQNKANLFVDGRYTFQANEQIDCSAISLLHLNDFSKELNKHFDKNKCLALDPRLHSIKEVNKIIELANKNETKIHFT
;
A
#
# COMPACT_ATOMS: atom_id res chain seq x y z
N MET A 1 -15.26 -0.36 14.94
CA MET A 1 -14.31 -1.42 15.29
C MET A 1 -12.91 -1.02 14.89
N LYS A 2 -11.97 -1.16 15.79
CA LYS A 2 -10.60 -0.76 15.53
C LYS A 2 -9.88 -1.78 14.64
N ASN A 3 -9.07 -1.29 13.70
CA ASN A 3 -8.29 -2.14 12.85
C ASN A 3 -6.92 -2.42 13.48
N PHE A 4 -6.85 -3.48 14.29
CA PHE A 4 -5.60 -3.87 14.94
C PHE A 4 -4.53 -4.30 13.95
N LYS A 5 -4.92 -4.69 12.73
CA LYS A 5 -3.97 -5.13 11.71
C LYS A 5 -3.09 -3.99 11.24
N ILE A 6 -3.66 -2.79 11.09
CA ILE A 6 -2.87 -1.60 10.72
C ILE A 6 -1.83 -1.31 11.80
N SER A 7 -2.23 -1.34 13.06
CA SER A 7 -1.30 -1.12 14.18
C SER A 7 -0.18 -2.16 14.20
N LYS A 8 -0.48 -3.42 13.91
CA LYS A 8 0.52 -4.48 13.84
C LYS A 8 1.50 -4.25 12.70
N ILE A 9 1.00 -3.85 11.53
CA ILE A 9 1.86 -3.54 10.38
C ILE A 9 2.78 -2.38 10.72
N GLN A 10 2.22 -1.32 11.30
CA GLN A 10 3.01 -0.14 11.67
C GLN A 10 4.09 -0.47 12.70
N GLN A 11 3.78 -1.35 13.66
CA GLN A 11 4.78 -1.77 14.64
C GLN A 11 5.91 -2.56 13.98
N LYS A 12 5.58 -3.46 13.04
CA LYS A 12 6.61 -4.20 12.30
C LYS A 12 7.47 -3.28 11.45
N LEU A 13 6.88 -2.24 10.85
CA LEU A 13 7.65 -1.25 10.11
C LEU A 13 8.66 -0.54 11.01
N LYS A 14 8.24 -0.17 12.21
CA LYS A 14 9.14 0.46 13.18
C LYS A 14 10.26 -0.50 13.59
N ASP A 15 9.92 -1.76 13.88
CA ASP A 15 10.89 -2.76 14.32
C ASP A 15 11.96 -3.03 13.27
N LYS A 16 11.61 -2.93 11.98
CA LYS A 16 12.53 -3.18 10.87
C LYS A 16 13.14 -1.90 10.28
N ASN A 17 12.83 -0.75 10.85
CA ASN A 17 13.28 0.55 10.34
C ASN A 17 12.83 0.81 8.91
N ILE A 18 11.62 0.40 8.58
CA ILE A 18 10.99 0.66 7.29
C ILE A 18 10.00 1.81 7.46
N ASP A 19 10.09 2.82 6.59
CA ASP A 19 9.25 4.01 6.72
C ASP A 19 7.85 3.81 6.13
N SER A 20 7.76 3.09 5.01
CA SER A 20 6.48 2.93 4.30
C SER A 20 6.40 1.58 3.60
N LEU A 21 5.17 1.09 3.44
CA LEU A 21 4.87 -0.16 2.75
C LEU A 21 3.78 0.09 1.71
N ILE A 22 4.01 -0.38 0.48
CA ILE A 22 3.00 -0.33 -0.59
C ILE A 22 2.33 -1.70 -0.69
N ILE A 23 1.00 -1.72 -0.72
CA ILE A 23 0.22 -2.94 -0.92
C ILE A 23 -0.72 -2.72 -2.10
N ASN A 24 -0.70 -3.64 -3.07
CA ASN A 24 -1.64 -3.65 -4.19
C ASN A 24 -2.60 -4.82 -4.05
N ARG A 25 -3.82 -4.64 -4.56
CA ARG A 25 -4.73 -5.75 -4.79
C ARG A 25 -4.49 -6.30 -6.19
N THR A 26 -3.52 -7.20 -6.28
CA THR A 26 -3.19 -7.91 -7.51
C THR A 26 -2.38 -9.14 -7.14
N ASP A 27 -2.34 -10.12 -8.02
CA ASP A 27 -1.48 -11.28 -7.84
C ASP A 27 -0.26 -11.17 -8.76
N GLU A 28 0.65 -12.15 -8.68
CA GLU A 28 1.87 -12.15 -9.50
C GLU A 28 1.60 -12.26 -11.00
N PHE A 29 0.38 -12.66 -11.38
CA PHE A 29 -0.05 -12.76 -12.78
C PHE A 29 -0.88 -11.56 -13.21
N LEU A 30 -1.14 -10.62 -12.32
CA LEU A 30 -1.94 -9.40 -12.54
C LEU A 30 -3.37 -9.71 -12.97
N ASN A 31 -3.96 -10.76 -12.45
CA ASN A 31 -5.35 -11.13 -12.70
C ASN A 31 -6.27 -10.40 -11.73
N GLU A 32 -7.50 -10.12 -12.17
CA GLU A 32 -8.49 -9.51 -11.27
C GLU A 32 -8.92 -10.48 -10.16
N TYR A 33 -8.99 -11.77 -10.47
CA TYR A 33 -9.27 -12.77 -9.45
C TYR A 33 -8.00 -13.11 -8.70
N ILE A 34 -8.04 -12.93 -7.39
CA ILE A 34 -6.88 -13.17 -6.52
C ILE A 34 -7.28 -14.24 -5.50
N PRO A 35 -6.50 -15.33 -5.36
CA PRO A 35 -6.75 -16.29 -4.29
C PRO A 35 -6.77 -15.61 -2.93
N GLN A 36 -7.63 -16.08 -2.04
CA GLN A 36 -7.83 -15.43 -0.74
C GLN A 36 -6.55 -15.29 0.07
N ASP A 37 -5.65 -16.24 -0.01
CA ASP A 37 -4.37 -16.21 0.70
C ASP A 37 -3.40 -15.16 0.16
N ALA A 38 -3.64 -14.65 -1.06
CA ALA A 38 -2.82 -13.60 -1.66
C ALA A 38 -3.46 -12.22 -1.54
N GLU A 39 -4.63 -12.09 -0.92
CA GLU A 39 -5.33 -10.81 -0.79
C GLU A 39 -4.82 -10.01 0.40
N ARG A 40 -3.64 -9.45 0.25
CA ARG A 40 -3.01 -8.68 1.32
C ARG A 40 -3.72 -7.35 1.60
N LEU A 41 -4.27 -6.73 0.56
CA LEU A 41 -4.98 -5.46 0.73
C LEU A 41 -6.22 -5.65 1.59
N PHE A 42 -7.01 -6.69 1.33
CA PHE A 42 -8.19 -6.99 2.13
C PHE A 42 -7.79 -7.31 3.58
N TRP A 43 -6.75 -8.12 3.76
CA TRP A 43 -6.29 -8.44 5.12
C TRP A 43 -5.90 -7.18 5.89
N ALA A 44 -5.19 -6.26 5.24
CA ALA A 44 -4.69 -5.07 5.92
C ALA A 44 -5.79 -4.03 6.18
N THR A 45 -6.72 -3.85 5.25
CA THR A 45 -7.65 -2.72 5.26
C THR A 45 -9.11 -3.08 5.40
N ASP A 46 -9.47 -4.37 5.26
CA ASP A 46 -10.84 -4.89 5.19
C ASP A 46 -11.59 -4.47 3.91
N PHE A 47 -10.93 -3.79 2.98
CA PHE A 47 -11.53 -3.43 1.70
C PHE A 47 -11.49 -4.61 0.74
N SER A 48 -12.66 -5.05 0.26
CA SER A 48 -12.79 -6.22 -0.62
C SER A 48 -13.07 -5.89 -2.08
N GLY A 49 -12.99 -4.61 -2.47
CA GLY A 49 -13.20 -4.22 -3.86
C GLY A 49 -12.14 -4.79 -4.79
N SER A 50 -12.45 -4.86 -6.09
CA SER A 50 -11.59 -5.53 -7.08
C SER A 50 -10.35 -4.73 -7.46
N ALA A 51 -10.27 -3.46 -7.09
CA ALA A 51 -9.10 -2.63 -7.38
C ALA A 51 -8.84 -1.67 -6.24
N GLY A 52 -7.61 -1.63 -5.77
CA GLY A 52 -7.22 -0.72 -4.71
C GLY A 52 -5.74 -0.84 -4.40
N ARG A 53 -5.21 0.19 -3.76
CA ARG A 53 -3.80 0.24 -3.35
C ARG A 53 -3.73 0.91 -1.98
N ALA A 54 -2.71 0.59 -1.22
CA ALA A 54 -2.49 1.22 0.07
C ALA A 54 -1.03 1.63 0.24
N ILE A 55 -0.82 2.72 0.94
CA ILE A 55 0.50 3.11 1.44
C ILE A 55 0.37 3.20 2.94
N ILE A 56 1.10 2.37 3.66
CA ILE A 56 1.08 2.33 5.12
C ILE A 56 2.45 2.79 5.62
N SER A 57 2.47 3.87 6.38
CA SER A 57 3.69 4.34 7.04
C SER A 57 3.61 4.03 8.52
N GLN A 58 4.67 4.38 9.26
CA GLN A 58 4.75 4.07 10.69
C GLN A 58 3.64 4.74 11.51
N ASN A 59 3.06 5.83 11.02
CA ASN A 59 2.03 6.56 11.75
C ASN A 59 0.81 6.97 10.91
N LYS A 60 0.75 6.55 9.65
CA LYS A 60 -0.38 6.84 8.75
C LYS A 60 -0.70 5.63 7.89
N ALA A 61 -1.94 5.55 7.44
CA ALA A 61 -2.36 4.53 6.48
C ALA A 61 -3.34 5.16 5.51
N ASN A 62 -3.05 5.04 4.22
CA ASN A 62 -3.89 5.58 3.15
C ASN A 62 -4.34 4.43 2.24
N LEU A 63 -5.64 4.39 1.96
CA LEU A 63 -6.22 3.47 0.99
C LEU A 63 -6.66 4.27 -0.22
N PHE A 64 -6.24 3.84 -1.42
CA PHE A 64 -6.56 4.50 -2.68
C PHE A 64 -7.49 3.61 -3.48
N VAL A 65 -8.66 4.12 -3.84
CA VAL A 65 -9.66 3.36 -4.59
C VAL A 65 -10.17 4.18 -5.77
N ASP A 66 -10.66 3.46 -6.78
CA ASP A 66 -11.42 4.07 -7.87
C ASP A 66 -12.73 4.63 -7.33
N GLY A 67 -13.25 5.72 -7.95
CA GLY A 67 -14.50 6.34 -7.50
C GLY A 67 -15.68 5.39 -7.40
N ARG A 68 -15.69 4.31 -8.22
CA ARG A 68 -16.75 3.29 -8.16
C ARG A 68 -16.79 2.58 -6.80
N TYR A 69 -15.69 2.55 -6.07
CA TYR A 69 -15.57 1.81 -4.81
C TYR A 69 -15.57 2.70 -3.58
N THR A 70 -15.73 4.01 -3.73
CA THR A 70 -15.64 4.94 -2.60
C THR A 70 -16.66 4.61 -1.51
N PHE A 71 -17.91 4.37 -1.90
CA PHE A 71 -18.96 4.03 -0.93
C PHE A 71 -18.67 2.72 -0.22
N GLN A 72 -18.30 1.68 -0.98
CA GLN A 72 -17.98 0.37 -0.41
C GLN A 72 -16.81 0.48 0.57
N ALA A 73 -15.76 1.22 0.19
CA ALA A 73 -14.61 1.39 1.04
C ALA A 73 -14.97 2.06 2.36
N ASN A 74 -15.77 3.13 2.31
CA ASN A 74 -16.21 3.83 3.52
C ASN A 74 -16.97 2.91 4.48
N GLU A 75 -17.72 1.95 3.94
CA GLU A 75 -18.48 1.00 4.76
C GLU A 75 -17.60 -0.09 5.37
N GLN A 76 -16.54 -0.48 4.68
CA GLN A 76 -15.73 -1.63 5.08
C GLN A 76 -14.52 -1.30 5.94
N ILE A 77 -13.90 -0.13 5.73
CA ILE A 77 -12.64 0.19 6.42
C ILE A 77 -12.89 0.94 7.71
N ASP A 78 -11.89 0.92 8.59
CA ASP A 78 -11.87 1.72 9.80
C ASP A 78 -11.35 3.13 9.45
N CYS A 79 -12.26 4.05 9.21
CA CYS A 79 -11.91 5.42 8.80
C CYS A 79 -11.16 6.21 9.89
N SER A 80 -11.14 5.72 11.12
CA SER A 80 -10.35 6.35 12.18
C SER A 80 -8.87 6.00 12.07
N ALA A 81 -8.55 4.87 11.42
CA ALA A 81 -7.17 4.40 11.25
C ALA A 81 -6.66 4.58 9.82
N ILE A 82 -7.56 4.61 8.84
CA ILE A 82 -7.21 4.63 7.42
C ILE A 82 -7.87 5.81 6.73
N SER A 83 -7.09 6.61 6.02
CA SER A 83 -7.60 7.72 5.19
C SER A 83 -7.93 7.19 3.80
N LEU A 84 -9.12 7.50 3.30
CA LEU A 84 -9.57 7.08 1.99
C LEU A 84 -9.27 8.15 0.95
N LEU A 85 -8.56 7.79 -0.11
CA LEU A 85 -8.15 8.69 -1.18
C LEU A 85 -8.51 8.08 -2.53
N HIS A 86 -8.45 8.88 -3.59
CA HIS A 86 -8.70 8.43 -4.95
C HIS A 86 -7.42 7.87 -5.57
N LEU A 87 -7.56 6.83 -6.42
CA LEU A 87 -6.41 6.23 -7.10
C LEU A 87 -5.59 7.24 -7.91
N ASN A 88 -6.24 8.29 -8.45
CA ASN A 88 -5.54 9.32 -9.20
C ASN A 88 -4.51 10.06 -8.35
N ASP A 89 -4.65 10.05 -7.03
CA ASP A 89 -3.73 10.72 -6.12
C ASP A 89 -2.58 9.82 -5.65
N PHE A 90 -2.57 8.56 -6.08
CA PHE A 90 -1.58 7.60 -5.61
C PHE A 90 -0.15 8.03 -5.89
N SER A 91 0.14 8.41 -7.13
CA SER A 91 1.51 8.82 -7.51
C SER A 91 1.97 10.04 -6.73
N LYS A 92 1.08 11.00 -6.54
CA LYS A 92 1.37 12.22 -5.78
C LYS A 92 1.70 11.89 -4.32
N GLU A 93 0.90 11.03 -3.70
CA GLU A 93 1.15 10.63 -2.31
C GLU A 93 2.40 9.75 -2.20
N LEU A 94 2.63 8.86 -3.18
CA LEU A 94 3.81 8.01 -3.19
C LEU A 94 5.09 8.84 -3.25
N ASN A 95 5.10 9.91 -4.04
CA ASN A 95 6.28 10.76 -4.16
C ASN A 95 6.71 11.39 -2.83
N LYS A 96 5.79 11.56 -1.89
CA LYS A 96 6.12 12.09 -0.57
C LYS A 96 6.93 11.11 0.28
N HIS A 97 6.94 9.83 -0.10
CA HIS A 97 7.66 8.78 0.62
C HIS A 97 9.07 8.54 0.08
N PHE A 98 9.42 9.20 -1.03
CA PHE A 98 10.78 9.13 -1.56
C PHE A 98 11.60 10.28 -0.98
N ASP A 99 12.54 9.96 -0.13
CA ASP A 99 13.40 10.96 0.49
C ASP A 99 14.70 10.29 0.96
N LYS A 100 15.71 11.10 1.18
CA LYS A 100 17.02 10.63 1.62
C LYS A 100 16.89 9.89 2.95
N ASN A 101 17.53 8.72 3.03
CA ASN A 101 17.53 7.87 4.23
C ASN A 101 16.19 7.27 4.59
N LYS A 102 15.19 7.36 3.72
CA LYS A 102 13.92 6.65 3.91
C LYS A 102 14.02 5.24 3.35
N CYS A 103 13.16 4.35 3.84
CA CYS A 103 13.07 2.98 3.36
C CYS A 103 11.62 2.67 2.97
N LEU A 104 11.42 2.25 1.72
CA LEU A 104 10.12 1.90 1.19
C LEU A 104 10.09 0.41 0.92
N ALA A 105 9.08 -0.29 1.44
CA ALA A 105 8.92 -1.72 1.25
C ALA A 105 7.80 -2.02 0.26
N LEU A 106 7.98 -3.06 -0.53
CA LEU A 106 6.95 -3.59 -1.41
C LEU A 106 7.21 -5.07 -1.71
N ASP A 107 6.16 -5.77 -2.11
CA ASP A 107 6.29 -7.14 -2.60
C ASP A 107 6.29 -7.09 -4.13
N PRO A 108 7.42 -7.37 -4.78
CA PRO A 108 7.51 -7.23 -6.24
C PRO A 108 6.57 -8.17 -6.99
N ARG A 109 6.08 -9.24 -6.36
CA ARG A 109 5.14 -10.16 -7.00
C ARG A 109 3.75 -9.54 -7.18
N LEU A 110 3.45 -8.46 -6.44
CA LEU A 110 2.15 -7.80 -6.49
C LEU A 110 2.14 -6.58 -7.41
N HIS A 111 3.22 -6.36 -8.14
CA HIS A 111 3.38 -5.22 -9.06
C HIS A 111 3.87 -5.70 -10.41
N SER A 112 3.58 -4.93 -11.47
CA SER A 112 4.18 -5.21 -12.77
C SER A 112 5.69 -4.91 -12.72
N ILE A 113 6.44 -5.55 -13.60
CA ILE A 113 7.89 -5.31 -13.72
C ILE A 113 8.14 -3.84 -14.03
N LYS A 114 7.32 -3.24 -14.89
CA LYS A 114 7.42 -1.83 -15.26
C LYS A 114 7.25 -0.93 -14.03
N GLU A 115 6.29 -1.23 -13.17
CA GLU A 115 6.05 -0.43 -11.97
C GLU A 115 7.19 -0.59 -10.97
N VAL A 116 7.66 -1.82 -10.75
CA VAL A 116 8.79 -2.06 -9.84
C VAL A 116 10.02 -1.28 -10.31
N ASN A 117 10.33 -1.34 -11.61
CA ASN A 117 11.47 -0.63 -12.16
C ASN A 117 11.34 0.89 -12.00
N LYS A 118 10.14 1.42 -12.18
CA LYS A 118 9.89 2.86 -11.99
C LYS A 118 10.08 3.26 -10.53
N ILE A 119 9.62 2.45 -9.60
CA ILE A 119 9.80 2.71 -8.17
C ILE A 119 11.28 2.68 -7.80
N ILE A 120 12.02 1.69 -8.30
CA ILE A 120 13.47 1.58 -8.06
C ILE A 120 14.18 2.82 -8.61
N GLU A 121 13.84 3.27 -9.80
CA GLU A 121 14.42 4.45 -10.40
C GLU A 121 14.18 5.71 -9.56
N LEU A 122 12.94 5.90 -9.10
CA LEU A 122 12.59 7.03 -8.24
C LEU A 122 13.32 6.95 -6.89
N ALA A 123 13.44 5.75 -6.34
CA ALA A 123 14.15 5.54 -5.09
C ALA A 123 15.63 5.89 -5.22
N ASN A 124 16.27 5.45 -6.29
CA ASN A 124 17.68 5.76 -6.53
C ASN A 124 17.90 7.27 -6.70
N LYS A 125 17.00 7.93 -7.42
CA LYS A 125 17.07 9.37 -7.65
C LYS A 125 16.97 10.16 -6.34
N ASN A 126 16.20 9.66 -5.37
CA ASN A 126 15.94 10.33 -4.10
C ASN A 126 16.73 9.73 -2.94
N GLU A 127 17.67 8.82 -3.19
CA GLU A 127 18.47 8.15 -2.17
C GLU A 127 17.61 7.40 -1.14
N THR A 128 16.49 6.85 -1.61
CA THR A 128 15.57 6.05 -0.80
C THR A 128 15.94 4.57 -0.95
N LYS A 129 15.95 3.84 0.15
CA LYS A 129 16.21 2.40 0.12
C LYS A 129 14.92 1.65 -0.20
N ILE A 130 15.04 0.56 -0.97
CA ILE A 130 13.92 -0.32 -1.27
C ILE A 130 14.14 -1.64 -0.54
N HIS A 131 13.09 -2.08 0.16
CA HIS A 131 13.06 -3.38 0.83
C HIS A 131 12.01 -4.26 0.14
N PHE A 132 12.42 -5.41 -0.38
CA PHE A 132 11.50 -6.37 -1.00
C PHE A 132 11.04 -7.36 0.07
N THR A 133 9.73 -7.42 0.27
CA THR A 133 9.15 -8.31 1.29
C THR A 133 8.80 -9.68 0.73
#